data_43dfe3f71c74be264de5fa6ae6de7662
#
_entry.id   43dfe3f71c74be264de5fa6ae6de7662
#
_cell.length_a   1.000
_cell.length_b   1.000
_cell.length_c   1.000
_cell.angle_alpha   90.00
_cell.angle_beta   90.00
_cell.angle_gamma   90.00
#
_symmetry.space_group_name_H-M   'P 1'
#
loop_
_entity.id
_entity.type
_entity.pdbx_description
1 polymer ?
#
loop_
_entity_poly.entity_id
_entity_poly.type
_entity_poly.pdbx_seq_one_letter_code
_entity_poly.pdbx_strand_id
1 'polypeptide(L)'
;MKNRMKKLLVLATAATMMTAAFTGCGSSSDGADNYADTSADKSADEGTSNENLSGSLSLAGSTSMEKLCEALKESFMEKNPGVTVTVEYTGSGSGIESVTAGSVDIGDSSRALTDDEKANGVEENIVAIDGIAVITDKDNSVTELTSDDLKKIYTGEISNWKDLGGKDEAIVAIGREAASGTRGAFEELLDVKDQCKYAQELDSAGAVLAKVGTTPGNRGKHCSRQISPFSSIRNGYKGQD
;
A
#
# COMPACT_ATOMS: atom_id res chain seq x y z
N MET A 1 -39.48 2.36 31.19
CA MET A 1 -39.80 3.74 31.67
C MET A 1 -38.97 4.75 30.89
N LYS A 2 -39.73 5.67 30.28
CA LYS A 2 -39.40 7.02 29.76
C LYS A 2 -38.37 7.19 28.66
N ASN A 3 -38.92 7.23 27.47
CA ASN A 3 -38.85 8.25 26.40
C ASN A 3 -38.10 9.54 26.74
N ARG A 4 -37.20 9.96 25.82
CA ARG A 4 -37.20 11.37 25.37
C ARG A 4 -36.68 11.47 23.93
N MET A 5 -37.65 11.60 23.03
CA MET A 5 -37.54 12.25 21.72
C MET A 5 -37.18 13.74 21.91
N LYS A 6 -36.24 14.29 21.18
CA LYS A 6 -36.13 15.73 20.91
C LYS A 6 -35.64 15.89 19.47
N LYS A 7 -36.58 16.09 18.58
CA LYS A 7 -36.97 17.33 17.88
C LYS A 7 -35.95 17.80 16.84
N LEU A 8 -36.35 17.56 15.58
CA LEU A 8 -35.94 18.27 14.37
C LEU A 8 -35.97 19.78 14.59
N LEU A 9 -34.99 20.48 14.02
CA LEU A 9 -35.15 21.89 13.63
C LEU A 9 -34.63 22.03 12.19
N VAL A 10 -35.59 22.10 11.29
CA VAL A 10 -35.43 22.51 9.89
C VAL A 10 -35.37 24.03 9.87
N LEU A 11 -34.33 24.61 9.29
CA LEU A 11 -34.35 26.01 8.89
C LEU A 11 -34.01 26.08 7.41
N ALA A 12 -35.06 26.31 6.64
CA ALA A 12 -35.00 26.71 5.24
C ALA A 12 -34.78 28.23 5.19
N THR A 13 -33.81 28.69 4.41
CA THR A 13 -33.80 30.05 3.89
C THR A 13 -33.55 30.04 2.41
N ALA A 14 -34.50 30.61 1.71
CA ALA A 14 -34.57 30.73 0.24
C ALA A 14 -33.79 31.92 -0.31
N ALA A 15 -33.39 31.74 -1.54
CA ALA A 15 -33.37 32.68 -2.65
C ALA A 15 -32.52 33.96 -2.58
N THR A 16 -31.65 34.17 -3.54
CA THR A 16 -31.93 35.20 -4.57
C THR A 16 -31.00 35.00 -5.80
N MET A 17 -31.66 34.95 -6.95
CA MET A 17 -31.06 35.04 -8.29
C MET A 17 -30.46 36.45 -8.53
N MET A 18 -29.35 36.54 -9.21
CA MET A 18 -28.97 37.73 -9.95
C MET A 18 -28.34 37.32 -11.27
N THR A 19 -29.17 37.43 -12.32
CA THR A 19 -28.81 37.41 -13.74
C THR A 19 -28.15 38.72 -14.10
N ALA A 20 -26.99 38.72 -14.74
CA ALA A 20 -26.45 39.84 -15.49
C ALA A 20 -26.06 39.34 -16.87
N ALA A 21 -26.88 39.69 -17.85
CA ALA A 21 -26.61 39.57 -19.27
C ALA A 21 -25.73 40.73 -19.68
N PHE A 22 -24.65 40.44 -20.42
CA PHE A 22 -24.02 41.44 -21.28
C PHE A 22 -23.98 40.89 -22.69
N THR A 23 -24.83 41.51 -23.51
CA THR A 23 -24.82 41.48 -24.98
C THR A 23 -23.79 42.48 -25.50
N GLY A 24 -23.00 42.07 -26.44
CA GLY A 24 -22.12 42.95 -27.22
C GLY A 24 -21.92 42.37 -28.62
N CYS A 25 -22.69 42.84 -29.57
CA CYS A 25 -22.59 42.63 -31.03
C CYS A 25 -21.48 43.45 -31.65
N GLY A 26 -20.94 42.93 -32.77
CA GLY A 26 -20.19 43.72 -33.78
C GLY A 26 -19.34 42.78 -34.61
N SER A 27 -19.77 42.33 -35.70
CA SER A 27 -19.92 42.70 -37.10
C SER A 27 -18.66 42.46 -37.97
N SER A 28 -18.81 41.45 -38.82
CA SER A 28 -18.47 41.24 -40.24
C SER A 28 -17.18 41.84 -40.86
N SER A 29 -16.43 41.00 -41.60
CA SER A 29 -16.41 40.99 -43.08
C SER A 29 -15.40 39.97 -43.62
N ASP A 30 -15.89 39.18 -44.55
CA ASP A 30 -15.39 38.57 -45.79
C ASP A 30 -13.88 38.53 -46.13
N GLY A 31 -13.46 37.38 -46.68
CA GLY A 31 -12.30 37.30 -47.57
C GLY A 31 -11.73 35.88 -47.74
N ALA A 32 -12.09 35.30 -48.83
CA ALA A 32 -11.78 34.10 -49.57
C ALA A 32 -10.35 33.50 -49.48
N ASP A 33 -10.35 32.16 -49.59
CA ASP A 33 -9.47 31.25 -50.36
C ASP A 33 -7.94 31.35 -50.21
N ASN A 34 -7.29 30.25 -49.70
CA ASN A 34 -6.42 29.44 -50.55
C ASN A 34 -5.95 28.14 -49.87
N TYR A 35 -5.91 27.08 -50.67
CA TYR A 35 -5.33 25.77 -50.38
C TYR A 35 -3.82 25.85 -50.14
N ALA A 36 -3.33 25.11 -49.14
CA ALA A 36 -2.05 24.40 -49.22
C ALA A 36 -1.97 23.31 -48.14
N ASP A 37 -1.96 22.11 -48.63
CA ASP A 37 -1.51 20.88 -48.02
C ASP A 37 -0.11 21.01 -47.43
N THR A 38 0.07 20.67 -46.13
CA THR A 38 1.36 20.17 -45.59
C THR A 38 1.14 19.39 -44.31
N SER A 39 1.43 18.14 -44.40
CA SER A 39 1.88 17.12 -43.44
C SER A 39 1.84 17.49 -41.94
N ALA A 40 0.98 16.77 -41.24
CA ALA A 40 0.92 16.75 -39.78
C ALA A 40 2.15 16.08 -39.22
N ASP A 41 3.04 16.83 -38.62
CA ASP A 41 3.93 16.42 -37.58
C ASP A 41 3.17 16.53 -36.26
N LYS A 42 2.70 15.41 -35.76
CA LYS A 42 2.16 15.31 -34.38
C LYS A 42 3.32 15.26 -33.41
N SER A 43 3.95 16.36 -33.16
CA SER A 43 4.63 16.60 -31.88
C SER A 43 3.57 16.61 -30.81
N ALA A 44 3.53 15.55 -29.98
CA ALA A 44 2.85 15.60 -28.72
C ALA A 44 3.57 16.65 -27.87
N ASP A 45 3.04 17.85 -27.86
CA ASP A 45 3.36 18.87 -26.88
C ASP A 45 2.81 18.37 -25.53
N GLU A 46 3.68 17.70 -24.76
CA GLU A 46 3.47 17.56 -23.33
C GLU A 46 3.57 18.96 -22.73
N GLY A 47 2.45 19.66 -22.78
CA GLY A 47 2.27 20.91 -22.06
C GLY A 47 2.42 20.68 -20.57
N THR A 48 3.65 20.77 -20.08
CA THR A 48 3.93 20.99 -18.67
C THR A 48 3.36 22.37 -18.31
N SER A 49 2.08 22.39 -17.98
CA SER A 49 1.54 23.49 -17.18
C SER A 49 2.22 23.38 -15.82
N ASN A 50 3.29 24.14 -15.61
CA ASN A 50 3.83 24.44 -14.29
C ASN A 50 2.80 25.29 -13.53
N GLU A 51 1.64 24.73 -13.26
CA GLU A 51 0.77 25.26 -12.23
C GLU A 51 1.51 25.04 -10.91
N ASN A 52 1.75 26.12 -10.17
CA ASN A 52 2.31 26.05 -8.82
C ASN A 52 1.30 25.32 -7.94
N LEU A 53 1.40 23.99 -7.88
CA LEU A 53 0.56 23.17 -7.00
C LEU A 53 0.80 23.60 -5.56
N SER A 54 -0.29 23.75 -4.80
CA SER A 54 -0.24 24.06 -3.38
C SER A 54 -1.35 23.36 -2.64
N GLY A 55 -1.10 23.00 -1.38
CA GLY A 55 -2.06 22.28 -0.55
C GLY A 55 -1.40 21.18 0.27
N SER A 56 -2.20 20.22 0.71
CA SER A 56 -1.74 19.06 1.47
C SER A 56 -2.27 17.77 0.89
N LEU A 57 -1.44 16.73 0.92
CA LEU A 57 -1.82 15.34 0.64
C LEU A 57 -1.55 14.50 1.88
N SER A 58 -2.51 13.66 2.22
CA SER A 58 -2.45 12.72 3.33
C SER A 58 -2.46 11.29 2.80
N LEU A 59 -1.49 10.49 3.25
CA LEU A 59 -1.38 9.09 2.89
C LEU A 59 -1.41 8.23 4.17
N ALA A 60 -1.99 7.04 4.09
CA ALA A 60 -1.89 6.06 5.15
C ALA A 60 -1.81 4.65 4.57
N GLY A 61 -1.06 3.75 5.22
CA GLY A 61 -1.08 2.36 4.79
C GLY A 61 0.13 1.50 5.16
N SER A 62 0.62 0.77 4.19
CA SER A 62 1.57 -0.30 4.36
C SER A 62 2.92 0.11 4.94
N THR A 63 3.32 -0.50 6.04
CA THR A 63 4.67 -0.32 6.63
C THR A 63 5.79 -0.87 5.74
N SER A 64 5.51 -1.77 4.81
CA SER A 64 6.52 -2.26 3.86
C SER A 64 6.77 -1.29 2.71
N MET A 65 5.85 -0.34 2.47
CA MET A 65 6.02 0.71 1.47
C MET A 65 6.72 1.97 2.02
N GLU A 66 7.03 2.04 3.31
CA GLU A 66 7.60 3.20 3.97
C GLU A 66 8.75 3.85 3.18
N LYS A 67 9.76 3.08 2.79
CA LYS A 67 10.91 3.61 2.05
C LYS A 67 10.55 4.16 0.67
N LEU A 68 9.61 3.52 -0.01
CA LEU A 68 9.13 3.98 -1.31
C LEU A 68 8.31 5.26 -1.15
N CYS A 69 7.37 5.28 -0.22
CA CYS A 69 6.51 6.43 0.04
C CYS A 69 7.31 7.66 0.50
N GLU A 70 8.32 7.49 1.37
CA GLU A 70 9.19 8.59 1.78
C GLU A 70 9.98 9.15 0.59
N ALA A 71 10.57 8.30 -0.26
CA ALA A 71 11.30 8.75 -1.44
C ALA A 71 10.39 9.48 -2.46
N LEU A 72 9.18 8.96 -2.68
CA LEU A 72 8.20 9.61 -3.55
C LEU A 72 7.72 10.95 -2.98
N LYS A 73 7.45 11.01 -1.68
CA LYS A 73 7.08 12.21 -0.95
C LYS A 73 8.15 13.30 -1.10
N GLU A 74 9.39 12.97 -0.79
CA GLU A 74 10.51 13.89 -0.91
C GLU A 74 10.63 14.44 -2.33
N SER A 75 10.63 13.55 -3.35
CA SER A 75 10.74 13.95 -4.75
C SER A 75 9.55 14.78 -5.22
N PHE A 76 8.33 14.49 -4.74
CA PHE A 76 7.14 15.25 -5.09
C PHE A 76 7.14 16.65 -4.49
N MET A 77 7.50 16.77 -3.20
CA MET A 77 7.59 18.06 -2.50
C MET A 77 8.74 18.93 -3.04
N GLU A 78 9.87 18.31 -3.47
CA GLU A 78 10.96 19.04 -4.13
C GLU A 78 10.49 19.70 -5.43
N LYS A 79 9.69 18.97 -6.23
CA LYS A 79 9.13 19.49 -7.48
C LYS A 79 7.96 20.46 -7.29
N ASN A 80 7.28 20.37 -6.17
CA ASN A 80 6.08 21.14 -5.84
C ASN A 80 6.21 21.76 -4.44
N PRO A 81 7.00 22.82 -4.27
CA PRO A 81 7.31 23.40 -2.96
C PRO A 81 6.10 23.94 -2.20
N GLY A 82 4.98 24.19 -2.88
CA GLY A 82 3.72 24.61 -2.28
C GLY A 82 2.87 23.48 -1.71
N VAL A 83 3.30 22.21 -1.88
CA VAL A 83 2.55 21.03 -1.41
C VAL A 83 3.23 20.44 -0.18
N THR A 84 2.42 20.09 0.83
CA THR A 84 2.85 19.31 1.99
C THR A 84 2.29 17.89 1.89
N VAL A 85 3.14 16.87 1.99
CA VAL A 85 2.73 15.46 1.99
C VAL A 85 2.99 14.85 3.36
N THR A 86 1.99 14.21 3.94
CA THR A 86 2.10 13.44 5.19
C THR A 86 1.80 11.97 4.93
N VAL A 87 2.51 11.07 5.60
CA VAL A 87 2.32 9.61 5.45
C VAL A 87 2.26 8.96 6.83
N GLU A 88 1.30 8.08 7.05
CA GLU A 88 1.16 7.27 8.25
C GLU A 88 1.26 5.77 7.89
N TYR A 89 2.08 5.02 8.62
CA TYR A 89 2.33 3.60 8.35
C TYR A 89 1.56 2.71 9.32
N THR A 90 0.29 2.45 9.00
CA THR A 90 -0.70 1.77 9.86
C THR A 90 -1.08 0.36 9.38
N GLY A 91 -0.50 -0.10 8.27
CA GLY A 91 -0.86 -1.35 7.60
C GLY A 91 -1.80 -1.16 6.41
N SER A 92 -1.73 -2.06 5.42
CA SER A 92 -2.48 -1.94 4.16
C SER A 92 -3.99 -1.90 4.37
N GLY A 93 -4.53 -2.74 5.25
CA GLY A 93 -5.96 -2.76 5.55
C GLY A 93 -6.45 -1.43 6.12
N SER A 94 -5.74 -0.91 7.12
CA SER A 94 -6.07 0.39 7.72
C SER A 94 -5.97 1.55 6.73
N GLY A 95 -4.98 1.50 5.81
CA GLY A 95 -4.85 2.50 4.74
C GLY A 95 -6.02 2.46 3.75
N ILE A 96 -6.43 1.25 3.34
CA ILE A 96 -7.59 1.07 2.45
C ILE A 96 -8.89 1.54 3.14
N GLU A 97 -9.08 1.21 4.42
CA GLU A 97 -10.22 1.70 5.20
C GLU A 97 -10.23 3.23 5.30
N SER A 98 -9.07 3.84 5.54
CA SER A 98 -8.92 5.29 5.68
C SER A 98 -9.25 6.03 4.39
N VAL A 99 -8.75 5.55 3.23
CA VAL A 99 -9.08 6.17 1.93
C VAL A 99 -10.54 5.93 1.56
N THR A 100 -11.10 4.76 1.85
CA THR A 100 -12.53 4.46 1.64
C THR A 100 -13.43 5.40 2.46
N ALA A 101 -13.02 5.72 3.68
CA ALA A 101 -13.73 6.65 4.56
C ALA A 101 -13.49 8.13 4.22
N GLY A 102 -12.60 8.45 3.28
CA GLY A 102 -12.20 9.81 2.95
C GLY A 102 -11.39 10.51 4.05
N SER A 103 -10.79 9.75 4.95
CA SER A 103 -9.95 10.29 6.04
C SER A 103 -8.55 10.63 5.56
N VAL A 104 -8.10 10.01 4.47
CA VAL A 104 -6.85 10.30 3.76
C VAL A 104 -7.11 10.35 2.26
N ASP A 105 -6.22 11.00 1.52
CA ASP A 105 -6.33 11.16 0.08
C ASP A 105 -5.87 9.92 -0.69
N ILE A 106 -4.86 9.20 -0.16
CA ILE A 106 -4.28 8.02 -0.79
C ILE A 106 -4.08 6.93 0.27
N GLY A 107 -4.50 5.70 -0.06
CA GLY A 107 -4.20 4.51 0.73
C GLY A 107 -3.06 3.72 0.10
N ASP A 108 -1.97 3.48 0.83
CA ASP A 108 -0.90 2.63 0.32
C ASP A 108 -1.10 1.17 0.72
N SER A 109 -0.93 0.25 -0.23
CA SER A 109 -1.13 -1.18 -0.01
C SER A 109 -0.02 -2.02 -0.62
N SER A 110 0.45 -3.04 0.12
CA SER A 110 1.37 -4.07 -0.36
C SER A 110 0.65 -5.38 -0.74
N ARG A 111 -0.62 -5.30 -1.05
CA ARG A 111 -1.44 -6.35 -1.66
C ARG A 111 -2.44 -5.73 -2.63
N ALA A 112 -2.98 -6.54 -3.53
CA ALA A 112 -4.12 -6.14 -4.34
C ALA A 112 -5.35 -5.82 -3.48
N LEU A 113 -6.25 -5.00 -4.02
CA LEU A 113 -7.57 -4.79 -3.43
C LEU A 113 -8.44 -6.04 -3.61
N THR A 114 -9.21 -6.36 -2.59
CA THR A 114 -10.26 -7.38 -2.69
C THR A 114 -11.42 -6.86 -3.54
N ASP A 115 -12.29 -7.77 -4.03
CA ASP A 115 -13.45 -7.38 -4.81
C ASP A 115 -14.41 -6.48 -4.02
N ASP A 116 -14.55 -6.72 -2.71
CA ASP A 116 -15.37 -5.89 -1.83
C ASP A 116 -14.77 -4.46 -1.67
N GLU A 117 -13.45 -4.35 -1.54
CA GLU A 117 -12.77 -3.06 -1.46
C GLU A 117 -12.91 -2.26 -2.77
N LYS A 118 -12.80 -2.92 -3.93
CA LYS A 118 -13.07 -2.31 -5.25
C LYS A 118 -14.52 -1.88 -5.39
N ALA A 119 -15.46 -2.69 -4.91
CA ALA A 119 -16.88 -2.37 -4.93
C ALA A 119 -17.24 -1.14 -4.08
N ASN A 120 -16.42 -0.79 -3.09
CA ASN A 120 -16.57 0.42 -2.29
C ASN A 120 -16.06 1.70 -2.97
N GLY A 121 -15.66 1.62 -4.24
CA GLY A 121 -15.29 2.78 -5.06
C GLY A 121 -13.83 3.21 -4.92
N VAL A 122 -12.97 2.39 -4.32
CA VAL A 122 -11.53 2.64 -4.27
C VAL A 122 -10.90 2.24 -5.61
N GLU A 123 -10.11 3.14 -6.19
CA GLU A 123 -9.36 2.90 -7.42
C GLU A 123 -7.97 2.35 -7.09
N GLU A 124 -7.57 1.28 -7.79
CA GLU A 124 -6.28 0.64 -7.62
C GLU A 124 -5.27 1.13 -8.67
N ASN A 125 -4.18 1.72 -8.19
CA ASN A 125 -3.07 2.16 -9.02
C ASN A 125 -1.80 1.39 -8.65
N ILE A 126 -1.31 0.53 -9.54
CA ILE A 126 -0.10 -0.28 -9.31
C ILE A 126 1.13 0.59 -9.56
N VAL A 127 1.90 0.86 -8.50
CA VAL A 127 3.12 1.70 -8.56
C VAL A 127 4.41 0.89 -8.67
N ALA A 128 4.40 -0.37 -8.22
CA ALA A 128 5.56 -1.28 -8.29
C ALA A 128 5.12 -2.73 -8.16
N ILE A 129 5.97 -3.64 -8.64
CA ILE A 129 5.84 -5.08 -8.36
C ILE A 129 6.76 -5.43 -7.20
N ASP A 130 6.23 -6.11 -6.20
CA ASP A 130 6.94 -6.51 -5.00
C ASP A 130 7.14 -8.03 -4.94
N GLY A 131 8.06 -8.48 -4.10
CA GLY A 131 8.33 -9.87 -3.80
C GLY A 131 8.39 -10.10 -2.29
N ILE A 132 7.81 -11.21 -1.83
CA ILE A 132 7.85 -11.62 -0.43
C ILE A 132 9.02 -12.58 -0.24
N ALA A 133 9.99 -12.18 0.60
CA ALA A 133 11.07 -13.04 1.04
C ALA A 133 10.75 -13.65 2.39
N VAL A 134 10.99 -14.94 2.55
CA VAL A 134 10.96 -15.57 3.87
C VAL A 134 12.34 -15.41 4.50
N ILE A 135 12.39 -14.83 5.68
CA ILE A 135 13.63 -14.60 6.42
C ILE A 135 13.71 -15.52 7.62
N THR A 136 14.90 -16.00 7.92
CA THR A 136 15.19 -16.83 9.09
C THR A 136 16.32 -16.20 9.91
N ASP A 137 16.48 -16.68 11.13
CA ASP A 137 17.66 -16.40 11.96
C ASP A 137 18.96 -16.71 11.20
N LYS A 138 19.97 -15.85 11.35
CA LYS A 138 21.25 -15.95 10.64
C LYS A 138 22.04 -17.25 10.89
N ASP A 139 21.78 -17.93 12.04
CA ASP A 139 22.44 -19.16 12.43
C ASP A 139 21.63 -20.40 12.04
N ASN A 140 20.51 -20.24 11.31
CA ASN A 140 19.75 -21.33 10.76
C ASN A 140 20.58 -22.07 9.67
N SER A 141 20.66 -23.40 9.80
CA SER A 141 21.39 -24.23 8.84
C SER A 141 20.57 -24.63 7.62
N VAL A 142 19.25 -24.40 7.64
CA VAL A 142 18.36 -24.67 6.51
C VAL A 142 18.41 -23.48 5.58
N THR A 143 18.87 -23.70 4.35
CA THR A 143 19.10 -22.66 3.33
C THR A 143 18.04 -22.65 2.24
N GLU A 144 17.28 -23.73 2.10
CA GLU A 144 16.26 -23.88 1.08
C GLU A 144 14.97 -24.42 1.70
N LEU A 145 13.85 -23.84 1.31
CA LEU A 145 12.51 -24.27 1.69
C LEU A 145 11.60 -24.22 0.45
N THR A 146 10.82 -25.24 0.27
CA THR A 146 9.77 -25.25 -0.77
C THR A 146 8.51 -24.50 -0.26
N SER A 147 7.62 -24.14 -1.18
CA SER A 147 6.31 -23.58 -0.80
C SER A 147 5.50 -24.54 0.08
N ASP A 148 5.62 -25.84 -0.16
CA ASP A 148 4.97 -26.87 0.68
C ASP A 148 5.55 -26.93 2.08
N ASP A 149 6.86 -26.77 2.23
CA ASP A 149 7.50 -26.70 3.55
C ASP A 149 7.02 -25.46 4.32
N LEU A 150 6.96 -24.32 3.64
CA LEU A 150 6.43 -23.09 4.23
C LEU A 150 4.97 -23.28 4.68
N LYS A 151 4.12 -23.85 3.81
CA LYS A 151 2.74 -24.17 4.14
C LYS A 151 2.66 -25.00 5.41
N LYS A 152 3.41 -26.10 5.50
CA LYS A 152 3.42 -27.00 6.66
C LYS A 152 3.97 -26.34 7.93
N ILE A 153 4.97 -25.47 7.81
CA ILE A 153 5.50 -24.69 8.94
C ILE A 153 4.41 -23.76 9.48
N TYR A 154 3.80 -22.96 8.61
CA TYR A 154 2.84 -21.96 9.06
C TYR A 154 1.50 -22.53 9.49
N THR A 155 1.08 -23.69 8.98
CA THR A 155 -0.07 -24.45 9.48
C THR A 155 0.25 -25.25 10.76
N GLY A 156 1.53 -25.34 11.13
CA GLY A 156 2.00 -26.02 12.33
C GLY A 156 2.09 -27.55 12.19
N GLU A 157 2.10 -28.07 10.96
CA GLU A 157 2.36 -29.48 10.69
C GLU A 157 3.83 -29.83 10.89
N ILE A 158 4.73 -28.92 10.52
CA ILE A 158 6.16 -29.00 10.81
C ILE A 158 6.48 -27.95 11.88
N SER A 159 7.01 -28.41 13.02
CA SER A 159 7.33 -27.54 14.16
C SER A 159 8.78 -27.63 14.62
N ASN A 160 9.60 -28.40 13.94
CA ASN A 160 11.02 -28.58 14.28
C ASN A 160 11.89 -28.53 13.02
N TRP A 161 12.99 -27.79 13.06
CA TRP A 161 13.91 -27.64 11.94
C TRP A 161 14.58 -28.95 11.50
N LYS A 162 14.70 -29.95 12.41
CA LYS A 162 15.27 -31.27 12.06
C LYS A 162 14.46 -31.98 10.98
N ASP A 163 13.15 -31.74 10.91
CA ASP A 163 12.26 -32.35 9.92
C ASP A 163 12.52 -31.79 8.50
N LEU A 164 13.29 -30.71 8.43
CA LEU A 164 13.74 -30.04 7.20
C LEU A 164 15.26 -30.12 7.00
N GLY A 165 15.94 -31.07 7.66
CA GLY A 165 17.39 -31.24 7.55
C GLY A 165 18.22 -30.27 8.38
N GLY A 166 17.60 -29.48 9.24
CA GLY A 166 18.26 -28.55 10.15
C GLY A 166 18.61 -29.19 11.51
N LYS A 167 18.92 -28.35 12.48
CA LYS A 167 19.21 -28.76 13.86
C LYS A 167 17.92 -29.17 14.59
N ASP A 168 18.04 -29.97 15.66
CA ASP A 168 16.89 -30.31 16.55
C ASP A 168 16.52 -29.08 17.38
N GLU A 169 15.79 -28.16 16.76
CA GLU A 169 15.37 -26.88 17.33
C GLU A 169 13.95 -26.58 16.89
N ALA A 170 13.13 -26.07 17.79
CA ALA A 170 11.75 -25.73 17.48
C ALA A 170 11.68 -24.54 16.52
N ILE A 171 10.72 -24.59 15.61
CA ILE A 171 10.39 -23.46 14.73
C ILE A 171 9.49 -22.48 15.48
N VAL A 172 9.83 -21.18 15.41
CA VAL A 172 8.98 -20.10 15.91
C VAL A 172 8.54 -19.26 14.72
N ALA A 173 7.33 -19.50 14.26
CA ALA A 173 6.72 -18.74 13.17
C ALA A 173 6.29 -17.36 13.68
N ILE A 174 6.85 -16.32 13.09
CA ILE A 174 6.50 -14.92 13.36
C ILE A 174 5.70 -14.39 12.19
N GLY A 175 4.59 -13.73 12.47
CA GLY A 175 3.75 -13.09 11.47
C GLY A 175 3.63 -11.59 11.69
N ARG A 176 2.82 -11.01 10.83
CA ARG A 176 2.35 -9.63 10.92
C ARG A 176 0.92 -9.64 11.46
N GLU A 177 0.48 -8.50 11.98
CA GLU A 177 -0.92 -8.26 12.36
C GLU A 177 -1.88 -8.45 11.17
N ALA A 178 -3.17 -8.60 11.45
CA ALA A 178 -4.20 -8.90 10.45
C ALA A 178 -4.35 -7.82 9.36
N ALA A 179 -4.10 -6.56 9.70
CA ALA A 179 -4.16 -5.44 8.73
C ALA A 179 -2.97 -5.40 7.76
N SER A 180 -1.95 -6.26 7.93
CA SER A 180 -0.77 -6.28 7.09
C SER A 180 -1.05 -6.83 5.69
N GLY A 181 -0.77 -6.01 4.67
CA GLY A 181 -0.82 -6.46 3.26
C GLY A 181 0.20 -7.56 2.95
N THR A 182 1.41 -7.49 3.53
CA THR A 182 2.43 -8.55 3.38
C THR A 182 1.94 -9.88 3.92
N ARG A 183 1.28 -9.90 5.08
CA ARG A 183 0.65 -11.12 5.61
C ARG A 183 -0.43 -11.66 4.68
N GLY A 184 -1.34 -10.79 4.25
CA GLY A 184 -2.43 -11.19 3.35
C GLY A 184 -1.92 -11.79 2.05
N ALA A 185 -0.95 -11.11 1.40
CA ALA A 185 -0.34 -11.61 0.17
C ALA A 185 0.43 -12.94 0.37
N PHE A 186 1.13 -13.10 1.49
CA PHE A 186 1.84 -14.33 1.83
C PHE A 186 0.87 -15.50 2.02
N GLU A 187 -0.18 -15.30 2.81
CA GLU A 187 -1.20 -16.33 3.08
C GLU A 187 -1.96 -16.73 1.81
N GLU A 188 -2.20 -15.78 0.90
CA GLU A 188 -2.82 -16.03 -0.40
C GLU A 188 -1.90 -16.83 -1.31
N LEU A 189 -0.62 -16.43 -1.44
CA LEU A 189 0.36 -17.14 -2.28
C LEU A 189 0.57 -18.59 -1.87
N LEU A 190 0.44 -18.90 -0.58
CA LEU A 190 0.57 -20.26 -0.06
C LEU A 190 -0.76 -20.99 0.08
N ASP A 191 -1.88 -20.34 -0.21
CA ASP A 191 -3.22 -20.89 0.00
C ASP A 191 -3.42 -21.38 1.46
N VAL A 192 -3.10 -20.51 2.43
CA VAL A 192 -3.20 -20.79 3.87
C VAL A 192 -3.93 -19.67 4.64
N LYS A 193 -4.78 -18.93 3.94
CA LYS A 193 -5.55 -17.84 4.55
C LYS A 193 -6.27 -18.31 5.80
N ASP A 194 -6.12 -17.57 6.89
CA ASP A 194 -6.71 -17.85 8.20
C ASP A 194 -6.30 -19.20 8.85
N GLN A 195 -5.29 -19.90 8.29
CA GLN A 195 -4.81 -21.18 8.80
C GLN A 195 -3.45 -21.07 9.51
N CYS A 196 -2.79 -19.94 9.38
CA CYS A 196 -1.46 -19.73 9.94
C CYS A 196 -1.47 -19.68 11.47
N LYS A 197 -0.51 -20.40 12.07
CA LYS A 197 -0.28 -20.45 13.52
C LYS A 197 0.96 -19.66 13.89
N TYR A 198 0.79 -18.35 13.99
CA TYR A 198 1.88 -17.48 14.42
C TYR A 198 2.09 -17.57 15.93
N ALA A 199 3.36 -17.74 16.34
CA ALA A 199 3.75 -17.66 17.75
C ALA A 199 3.78 -16.21 18.25
N GLN A 200 4.02 -15.24 17.35
CA GLN A 200 3.96 -13.82 17.60
C GLN A 200 3.48 -13.10 16.34
N GLU A 201 2.71 -12.04 16.53
CA GLU A 201 2.31 -11.10 15.50
C GLU A 201 2.89 -9.73 15.80
N LEU A 202 3.44 -9.06 14.79
CA LEU A 202 4.13 -7.78 14.91
C LEU A 202 3.50 -6.74 13.99
N ASP A 203 3.53 -5.50 14.43
CA ASP A 203 2.83 -4.36 13.81
C ASP A 203 3.53 -3.77 12.57
N SER A 204 4.81 -4.07 12.37
CA SER A 204 5.57 -3.47 11.27
C SER A 204 6.59 -4.43 10.64
N ALA A 205 6.95 -4.17 9.38
CA ALA A 205 8.00 -4.90 8.69
C ALA A 205 9.35 -4.73 9.40
N GLY A 206 9.63 -3.53 9.92
CA GLY A 206 10.83 -3.26 10.71
C GLY A 206 10.90 -4.06 12.01
N ALA A 207 9.78 -4.21 12.72
CA ALA A 207 9.69 -5.03 13.93
C ALA A 207 9.96 -6.51 13.65
N VAL A 208 9.43 -7.05 12.54
CA VAL A 208 9.72 -8.43 12.09
C VAL A 208 11.22 -8.62 11.83
N LEU A 209 11.82 -7.71 11.06
CA LEU A 209 13.25 -7.79 10.74
C LEU A 209 14.12 -7.74 12.00
N ALA A 210 13.82 -6.83 12.92
CA ALA A 210 14.51 -6.71 14.19
C ALA A 210 14.36 -7.98 15.04
N LYS A 211 13.14 -8.53 15.10
CA LYS A 211 12.85 -9.71 15.91
C LYS A 211 13.57 -10.96 15.39
N VAL A 212 13.53 -11.20 14.07
CA VAL A 212 14.23 -12.35 13.46
C VAL A 212 15.74 -12.17 13.52
N GLY A 213 16.25 -10.95 13.39
CA GLY A 213 17.68 -10.65 13.41
C GLY A 213 18.34 -10.65 14.82
N THR A 214 17.56 -10.49 15.87
CA THR A 214 18.09 -10.30 17.24
C THR A 214 18.06 -11.56 18.11
N THR A 215 17.83 -12.76 17.56
CA THR A 215 17.87 -13.96 18.38
C THR A 215 19.29 -14.20 18.90
N PRO A 216 19.62 -13.87 20.16
CA PRO A 216 20.85 -14.33 20.76
C PRO A 216 20.73 -15.85 20.90
N GLY A 217 21.80 -16.56 20.62
CA GLY A 217 21.94 -17.94 21.08
C GLY A 217 21.73 -17.96 22.61
N ASN A 218 20.50 -18.11 23.05
CA ASN A 218 20.16 -18.07 24.47
C ASN A 218 20.61 -19.38 25.13
N ARG A 219 21.45 -19.25 26.14
CA ARG A 219 22.02 -20.31 26.97
C ARG A 219 20.98 -20.96 27.90
N GLY A 220 19.82 -21.32 27.36
CA GLY A 220 18.75 -21.95 28.15
C GLY A 220 17.92 -22.89 27.31
N LYS A 221 18.02 -24.14 27.60
CA LYS A 221 17.28 -25.38 27.32
C LYS A 221 16.09 -25.46 26.33
N HIS A 222 15.77 -24.41 25.55
CA HIS A 222 14.84 -24.44 24.43
C HIS A 222 15.39 -23.53 23.33
N CYS A 223 16.21 -24.12 22.46
CA CYS A 223 16.64 -23.48 21.23
C CYS A 223 15.44 -23.45 20.26
N SER A 224 14.89 -22.26 20.02
CA SER A 224 13.87 -22.03 18.99
C SER A 224 14.42 -21.04 17.97
N ARG A 225 14.20 -21.32 16.67
CA ARG A 225 14.61 -20.45 15.59
C ARG A 225 13.41 -19.83 14.92
N GLN A 226 13.55 -18.58 14.60
CA GLN A 226 12.48 -17.76 14.05
C GLN A 226 12.44 -17.84 12.53
N ILE A 227 11.25 -17.74 11.95
CA ILE A 227 10.99 -17.59 10.53
C ILE A 227 9.82 -16.62 10.34
N SER A 228 9.93 -15.74 9.38
CA SER A 228 8.84 -14.80 9.06
C SER A 228 8.87 -14.41 7.59
N PRO A 229 7.69 -14.21 6.96
CA PRO A 229 7.61 -13.53 5.67
C PRO A 229 7.95 -12.05 5.84
N PHE A 230 8.78 -11.55 4.95
CA PHE A 230 9.20 -10.16 4.90
C PHE A 230 9.04 -9.64 3.47
N SER A 231 8.33 -8.54 3.31
CA SER A 231 8.23 -7.84 2.03
C SER A 231 9.32 -6.77 1.96
N SER A 232 10.09 -6.79 0.86
CA SER A 232 11.03 -5.73 0.55
C SER A 232 10.88 -5.33 -0.91
N ILE A 233 10.53 -4.08 -1.14
CA ILE A 233 10.50 -3.53 -2.49
C ILE A 233 11.94 -3.44 -2.97
N ARG A 234 12.32 -4.29 -3.94
CA ARG A 234 13.57 -4.14 -4.67
C ARG A 234 13.31 -3.29 -5.89
N ASN A 235 14.00 -2.16 -6.00
CA ASN A 235 14.11 -1.42 -7.24
C ASN A 235 14.86 -2.28 -8.26
N GLY A 236 14.12 -3.01 -9.08
CA GLY A 236 14.65 -3.91 -10.09
C GLY A 236 13.68 -4.06 -11.24
N TYR A 237 13.31 -2.94 -11.89
CA TYR A 237 12.78 -3.01 -13.22
C TYR A 237 13.92 -3.38 -14.15
N LYS A 238 14.11 -4.68 -14.43
CA LYS A 238 14.77 -5.13 -15.67
C LYS A 238 13.65 -5.24 -16.68
N GLY A 239 13.61 -4.29 -17.62
CA GLY A 239 12.74 -4.40 -18.79
C GLY A 239 12.92 -5.78 -19.41
N GLN A 240 11.83 -6.45 -19.69
CA GLN A 240 11.80 -7.55 -20.63
C GLN A 240 11.86 -6.91 -22.02
N ASP A 241 12.98 -7.16 -22.71
CA ASP A 241 13.09 -7.02 -24.16
C ASP A 241 12.23 -8.08 -24.84
#